data_66e3d92eae4277eab2ce7c9abd6ded47
#
_entry.id   66e3d92eae4277eab2ce7c9abd6ded47
#
_cell.length_a   1.000
_cell.length_b   1.000
_cell.length_c   1.000
_cell.angle_alpha   90.00
_cell.angle_beta   90.00
_cell.angle_gamma   90.00
#
_symmetry.space_group_name_H-M   'P 1'
#
loop_
_entity.id
_entity.type
_entity.pdbx_description
1 polymer ?
#
loop_
_entity_poly.entity_id
_entity_poly.type
_entity_poly.pdbx_seq_one_letter_code
_entity_poly.pdbx_strand_id
1 'polypeptide(L)'
;MYVSLAEYAGKTGKDTGNLRKLLKEGRIEGFKIGNQWVVDSDMPYPADGRIRSGEFRFWRKAPVLSRIPGMQSAMHELIEKAKTVFGEKLLEVILYGSYSRNEQTEESDVDIALILSSQADPGEIGSILESASRTELSFGKVVSVVDIEFSRYNEYKAVLPFYRNIDKEGIILWKRERRKSLSSV
;
A
#
# COMPACT_ATOMS: atom_id res chain seq x y z
N MET A 1 -35.50 11.61 1.66
CA MET A 1 -36.12 11.63 3.01
C MET A 1 -35.03 11.61 4.06
N TYR A 2 -35.13 12.42 5.13
CA TYR A 2 -34.07 12.44 6.16
C TYR A 2 -34.34 11.40 7.25
N VAL A 3 -33.29 10.65 7.58
CA VAL A 3 -33.32 9.57 8.57
C VAL A 3 -32.19 9.70 9.58
N SER A 4 -32.30 9.05 10.72
CA SER A 4 -31.23 9.00 11.72
C SER A 4 -30.02 8.24 11.17
N LEU A 5 -28.82 8.53 11.68
CA LEU A 5 -27.62 7.83 11.27
C LEU A 5 -27.69 6.31 11.57
N ALA A 6 -28.42 5.92 12.60
CA ALA A 6 -28.64 4.52 12.95
C ALA A 6 -29.51 3.79 11.91
N GLU A 7 -30.57 4.44 11.44
CA GLU A 7 -31.44 3.89 10.38
C GLU A 7 -30.69 3.80 9.05
N TYR A 8 -29.94 4.81 8.68
CA TYR A 8 -29.08 4.78 7.49
C TYR A 8 -28.01 3.68 7.57
N ALA A 9 -27.42 3.48 8.76
CA ALA A 9 -26.49 2.38 9.02
C ALA A 9 -27.12 1.02 8.80
N GLY A 10 -28.35 0.82 9.31
CA GLY A 10 -29.13 -0.40 9.11
C GLY A 10 -29.46 -0.65 7.64
N LYS A 11 -29.91 0.39 6.91
CA LYS A 11 -30.22 0.30 5.47
C LYS A 11 -29.01 -0.02 4.61
N THR A 12 -27.83 0.53 4.95
CA THR A 12 -26.61 0.37 4.16
C THR A 12 -25.71 -0.78 4.63
N GLY A 13 -26.01 -1.42 5.76
CA GLY A 13 -25.17 -2.45 6.38
C GLY A 13 -23.82 -1.91 6.85
N LYS A 14 -23.73 -0.61 7.22
CA LYS A 14 -22.48 0.05 7.59
C LYS A 14 -22.45 0.37 9.09
N ASP A 15 -21.22 0.42 9.63
CA ASP A 15 -20.99 0.80 11.02
C ASP A 15 -21.23 2.31 11.25
N THR A 16 -21.94 2.65 12.32
CA THR A 16 -22.28 4.03 12.68
C THR A 16 -21.05 4.88 13.02
N GLY A 17 -20.00 4.27 13.56
CA GLY A 17 -18.74 4.96 13.86
C GLY A 17 -18.04 5.41 12.59
N ASN A 18 -18.02 4.53 11.57
CA ASN A 18 -17.48 4.85 10.26
C ASN A 18 -18.29 5.96 9.57
N LEU A 19 -19.62 5.89 9.64
CA LEU A 19 -20.49 6.94 9.09
C LEU A 19 -20.27 8.31 9.75
N ARG A 20 -20.09 8.36 11.08
CA ARG A 20 -19.73 9.59 11.80
C ARG A 20 -18.39 10.17 11.36
N LYS A 21 -17.41 9.32 11.06
CA LYS A 21 -16.11 9.73 10.52
C LYS A 21 -16.29 10.37 9.14
N LEU A 22 -17.03 9.72 8.25
CA LEU A 22 -17.31 10.24 6.90
C LEU A 22 -18.06 11.58 6.91
N LEU A 23 -19.00 11.76 7.85
CA LEU A 23 -19.68 13.06 8.06
C LEU A 23 -18.71 14.15 8.52
N LYS A 24 -17.80 13.84 9.44
CA LYS A 24 -16.77 14.80 9.91
C LYS A 24 -15.78 15.17 8.81
N GLU A 25 -15.49 14.23 7.91
CA GLU A 25 -14.60 14.41 6.76
C GLU A 25 -15.31 15.09 5.56
N GLY A 26 -16.59 15.39 5.66
CA GLY A 26 -17.39 15.98 4.57
C GLY A 26 -17.61 15.06 3.37
N ARG A 27 -17.39 13.77 3.53
CA ARG A 27 -17.58 12.75 2.47
C ARG A 27 -19.00 12.23 2.38
N ILE A 28 -19.80 12.50 3.38
CA ILE A 28 -21.25 12.29 3.44
C ILE A 28 -21.87 13.60 3.89
N GLU A 29 -22.93 14.03 3.22
CA GLU A 29 -23.69 15.19 3.62
C GLU A 29 -24.69 14.82 4.72
N GLY A 30 -24.74 15.64 5.75
CA GLY A 30 -25.68 15.49 6.87
C GLY A 30 -25.58 16.64 7.84
N PHE A 31 -26.58 16.79 8.67
CA PHE A 31 -26.63 17.85 9.67
C PHE A 31 -27.06 17.30 11.02
N LYS A 32 -26.89 18.09 12.07
CA LYS A 32 -27.30 17.70 13.42
C LYS A 32 -28.64 18.29 13.78
N ILE A 33 -29.50 17.45 14.36
CA ILE A 33 -30.68 17.91 15.11
C ILE A 33 -30.42 17.56 16.58
N GLY A 34 -30.13 18.55 17.40
CA GLY A 34 -29.64 18.33 18.75
C GLY A 34 -28.29 17.55 18.74
N ASN A 35 -28.26 16.41 19.40
CA ASN A 35 -27.08 15.52 19.46
C ASN A 35 -27.07 14.42 18.40
N GLN A 36 -28.07 14.34 17.54
CA GLN A 36 -28.19 13.28 16.55
C GLN A 36 -27.81 13.76 15.14
N TRP A 37 -27.05 12.95 14.43
CA TRP A 37 -26.80 13.16 13.02
C TRP A 37 -27.97 12.64 12.19
N VAL A 38 -28.35 13.42 11.20
CA VAL A 38 -29.42 13.13 10.23
C VAL A 38 -28.83 13.22 8.84
N VAL A 39 -29.15 12.25 7.99
CA VAL A 39 -28.67 12.11 6.63
C VAL A 39 -29.84 11.82 5.68
N ASP A 40 -29.68 12.11 4.40
CA ASP A 40 -30.68 11.72 3.40
C ASP A 40 -30.67 10.19 3.23
N SER A 41 -31.85 9.56 3.34
CA SER A 41 -32.02 8.11 3.20
C SER A 41 -31.60 7.58 1.84
N ASP A 42 -31.65 8.41 0.80
CA ASP A 42 -31.41 8.05 -0.59
C ASP A 42 -30.01 8.46 -1.06
N MET A 43 -29.24 9.10 -0.17
CA MET A 43 -27.86 9.43 -0.44
C MET A 43 -27.03 8.17 -0.68
N PRO A 44 -26.32 8.06 -1.81
CA PRO A 44 -25.46 6.92 -2.07
C PRO A 44 -24.31 6.89 -1.05
N TYR A 45 -24.04 5.71 -0.49
CA TYR A 45 -22.82 5.53 0.29
C TYR A 45 -21.62 5.86 -0.60
N PRO A 46 -20.68 6.73 -0.15
CA PRO A 46 -19.56 7.12 -0.98
C PRO A 46 -18.80 5.86 -1.42
N ALA A 47 -18.49 5.81 -2.70
CA ALA A 47 -17.71 4.72 -3.26
C ALA A 47 -16.48 4.49 -2.37
N ASP A 48 -16.25 3.25 -2.00
CA ASP A 48 -15.05 2.90 -1.26
C ASP A 48 -13.88 3.27 -2.17
N GLY A 49 -13.21 4.38 -1.86
CA GLY A 49 -12.01 4.84 -2.59
C GLY A 49 -10.83 3.91 -2.41
N ARG A 50 -11.03 2.77 -1.73
CA ARG A 50 -10.10 1.65 -1.74
C ARG A 50 -10.19 1.01 -3.11
N ILE A 51 -9.13 1.22 -3.88
CA ILE A 51 -8.99 0.56 -5.17
C ILE A 51 -9.21 -0.94 -4.93
N ARG A 52 -10.21 -1.52 -5.57
CA ARG A 52 -10.55 -2.95 -5.48
C ARG A 52 -9.44 -3.87 -6.02
N SER A 53 -8.40 -3.30 -6.66
CA SER A 53 -7.21 -3.99 -7.16
C SER A 53 -6.40 -4.74 -6.10
N GLY A 54 -6.72 -4.60 -4.81
CA GLY A 54 -5.88 -5.17 -3.74
C GLY A 54 -4.56 -4.44 -3.52
N GLU A 55 -4.24 -3.48 -4.38
CA GLU A 55 -2.99 -2.76 -4.51
C GLU A 55 -2.52 -2.11 -3.20
N PHE A 56 -3.46 -1.62 -2.39
CA PHE A 56 -3.18 -1.02 -1.09
C PHE A 56 -3.55 -1.91 0.11
N ARG A 57 -3.85 -3.18 -0.11
CA ARG A 57 -4.23 -4.10 0.98
C ARG A 57 -3.16 -4.20 2.06
N PHE A 58 -1.89 -4.05 1.65
CA PHE A 58 -0.73 -4.20 2.52
C PHE A 58 -0.26 -2.90 3.18
N TRP A 59 -0.66 -1.72 2.68
CA TRP A 59 -0.27 -0.42 3.22
C TRP A 59 -0.69 -0.21 4.68
N ARG A 60 -1.74 -0.88 5.13
CA ARG A 60 -2.15 -0.85 6.54
C ARG A 60 -1.10 -1.44 7.49
N LYS A 61 -0.17 -2.23 6.96
CA LYS A 61 0.93 -2.84 7.71
C LYS A 61 2.16 -1.93 7.77
N ALA A 62 2.20 -0.85 7.01
CA ALA A 62 3.29 0.13 6.99
C ALA A 62 2.82 1.54 7.43
N PRO A 63 2.21 1.70 8.62
CA PRO A 63 1.71 3.01 9.08
C PRO A 63 2.85 4.04 9.24
N VAL A 64 4.07 3.58 9.36
CA VAL A 64 5.28 4.40 9.48
C VAL A 64 5.51 5.28 8.26
N LEU A 65 5.21 4.80 7.06
CA LEU A 65 5.34 5.58 5.82
C LEU A 65 4.33 6.74 5.76
N SER A 66 3.18 6.61 6.43
CA SER A 66 2.18 7.68 6.48
C SER A 66 2.58 8.85 7.38
N ARG A 67 3.59 8.65 8.23
CA ARG A 67 4.11 9.71 9.12
C ARG A 67 5.02 10.70 8.37
N ILE A 68 5.52 10.32 7.19
CA ILE A 68 6.33 11.19 6.34
C ILE A 68 5.39 11.77 5.28
N PRO A 69 5.10 13.09 5.31
CA PRO A 69 4.22 13.71 4.32
C PRO A 69 4.70 13.42 2.89
N GLY A 70 3.79 12.94 2.05
CA GLY A 70 4.10 12.62 0.65
C GLY A 70 4.78 11.25 0.41
N MET A 71 5.34 10.59 1.41
CA MET A 71 6.05 9.32 1.23
C MET A 71 5.16 8.20 0.67
N GLN A 72 3.89 8.17 1.07
CA GLN A 72 2.95 7.20 0.51
C GLN A 72 2.76 7.40 -1.01
N SER A 73 2.64 8.64 -1.47
CA SER A 73 2.53 8.95 -2.89
C SER A 73 3.81 8.57 -3.64
N ALA A 74 4.97 8.88 -3.07
CA ALA A 74 6.26 8.52 -3.65
C ALA A 74 6.44 7.00 -3.77
N MET A 75 6.05 6.24 -2.75
CA MET A 75 6.08 4.78 -2.81
C MET A 75 5.09 4.24 -3.83
N HIS A 76 3.93 4.85 -3.97
CA HIS A 76 2.97 4.49 -5.01
C HIS A 76 3.57 4.71 -6.41
N GLU A 77 4.16 5.87 -6.66
CA GLU A 77 4.83 6.17 -7.93
C GLU A 77 5.97 5.18 -8.23
N LEU A 78 6.78 4.82 -7.23
CA LEU A 78 7.83 3.82 -7.37
C LEU A 78 7.27 2.44 -7.73
N ILE A 79 6.18 2.01 -7.09
CA ILE A 79 5.51 0.74 -7.37
C ILE A 79 4.94 0.74 -8.80
N GLU A 80 4.26 1.80 -9.22
CA GLU A 80 3.72 1.91 -10.58
C GLU A 80 4.84 1.93 -11.63
N LYS A 81 5.95 2.61 -11.33
CA LYS A 81 7.14 2.57 -12.17
C LYS A 81 7.70 1.16 -12.27
N ALA A 82 7.82 0.43 -11.15
CA ALA A 82 8.30 -0.95 -11.12
C ALA A 82 7.38 -1.89 -11.92
N LYS A 83 6.06 -1.73 -11.81
CA LYS A 83 5.08 -2.48 -12.60
C LYS A 83 5.23 -2.21 -14.09
N THR A 84 5.50 -0.97 -14.49
CA THR A 84 5.70 -0.58 -15.88
C THR A 84 7.00 -1.14 -16.43
N VAL A 85 8.10 -1.03 -15.66
CA VAL A 85 9.45 -1.44 -16.10
C VAL A 85 9.56 -2.96 -16.17
N PHE A 86 9.16 -3.66 -15.11
CA PHE A 86 9.35 -5.11 -15.02
C PHE A 86 8.16 -5.92 -15.56
N GLY A 87 7.01 -5.32 -15.75
CA GLY A 87 5.82 -6.02 -16.25
C GLY A 87 5.56 -7.33 -15.48
N GLU A 88 5.48 -8.44 -16.21
CA GLU A 88 5.23 -9.77 -15.65
C GLU A 88 6.38 -10.31 -14.79
N LYS A 89 7.60 -9.76 -14.90
CA LYS A 89 8.73 -10.15 -14.06
C LYS A 89 8.51 -9.75 -12.59
N LEU A 90 7.81 -8.63 -12.29
CA LEU A 90 7.60 -8.17 -10.93
C LEU A 90 6.60 -9.07 -10.20
N LEU A 91 7.02 -9.67 -9.10
CA LEU A 91 6.20 -10.54 -8.26
C LEU A 91 5.74 -9.86 -6.97
N GLU A 92 6.66 -9.19 -6.26
CA GLU A 92 6.39 -8.51 -5.00
C GLU A 92 7.25 -7.25 -4.86
N VAL A 93 6.73 -6.25 -4.13
CA VAL A 93 7.47 -5.09 -3.63
C VAL A 93 7.37 -5.10 -2.12
N ILE A 94 8.51 -5.17 -1.44
CA ILE A 94 8.58 -5.37 0.00
C ILE A 94 9.36 -4.23 0.65
N LEU A 95 8.77 -3.56 1.63
CA LEU A 95 9.47 -2.66 2.54
C LEU A 95 10.16 -3.51 3.61
N TYR A 96 11.46 -3.33 3.80
CA TYR A 96 12.22 -4.04 4.84
C TYR A 96 13.06 -3.07 5.68
N GLY A 97 14.00 -3.57 6.47
CA GLY A 97 14.87 -2.72 7.27
C GLY A 97 14.19 -2.06 8.47
N SER A 98 14.72 -0.90 8.90
CA SER A 98 14.26 -0.20 10.10
C SER A 98 12.80 0.27 9.99
N TYR A 99 12.37 0.69 8.82
CA TYR A 99 10.99 1.14 8.58
C TYR A 99 9.97 -0.01 8.71
N SER A 100 10.31 -1.22 8.35
CA SER A 100 9.41 -2.37 8.51
C SER A 100 9.21 -2.75 9.97
N ARG A 101 10.22 -2.52 10.81
CA ARG A 101 10.22 -2.80 12.26
C ARG A 101 9.73 -1.64 13.11
N ASN A 102 9.47 -0.46 12.51
CA ASN A 102 9.15 0.80 13.21
C ASN A 102 10.29 1.26 14.16
N GLU A 103 11.55 1.01 13.76
CA GLU A 103 12.78 1.35 14.48
C GLU A 103 13.59 2.45 13.76
N GLN A 104 13.01 3.11 12.77
CA GLN A 104 13.69 4.12 11.96
C GLN A 104 14.04 5.36 12.79
N THR A 105 15.18 5.97 12.44
CA THR A 105 15.62 7.29 12.90
C THR A 105 15.44 8.33 11.78
N GLU A 106 15.77 9.58 12.04
CA GLU A 106 15.77 10.63 11.03
C GLU A 106 16.75 10.35 9.89
N GLU A 107 17.83 9.63 10.14
CA GLU A 107 18.87 9.29 9.17
C GLU A 107 18.60 7.96 8.45
N SER A 108 17.56 7.21 8.86
CA SER A 108 17.28 5.90 8.26
C SER A 108 16.80 6.01 6.82
N ASP A 109 17.33 5.14 5.97
CA ASP A 109 16.88 4.93 4.60
C ASP A 109 15.57 4.15 4.54
N VAL A 110 14.82 4.32 3.48
CA VAL A 110 13.64 3.52 3.17
C VAL A 110 14.08 2.36 2.28
N ASP A 111 14.14 1.15 2.83
CA ASP A 111 14.66 -0.03 2.15
C ASP A 111 13.55 -0.80 1.42
N ILE A 112 13.68 -0.95 0.10
CA ILE A 112 12.72 -1.63 -0.77
C ILE A 112 13.38 -2.82 -1.47
N ALA A 113 12.76 -3.99 -1.36
CA ALA A 113 13.13 -5.16 -2.14
C ALA A 113 12.09 -5.42 -3.25
N LEU A 114 12.58 -5.59 -4.47
CA LEU A 114 11.80 -5.99 -5.64
C LEU A 114 12.04 -7.48 -5.88
N ILE A 115 11.02 -8.30 -5.68
CA ILE A 115 11.12 -9.74 -5.98
C ILE A 115 10.70 -9.96 -7.43
N LEU A 116 11.62 -10.47 -8.23
CA LEU A 116 11.45 -10.67 -9.67
C LEU A 116 11.46 -12.15 -10.03
N SER A 117 10.70 -12.54 -11.05
CA SER A 117 10.69 -13.94 -11.53
C SER A 117 11.98 -14.34 -12.28
N SER A 118 12.73 -13.37 -12.78
CA SER A 118 14.03 -13.53 -13.45
C SER A 118 14.90 -12.31 -13.18
N GLN A 119 16.18 -12.43 -13.47
CA GLN A 119 17.13 -11.33 -13.29
C GLN A 119 16.71 -10.07 -14.05
N ALA A 120 16.90 -8.91 -13.43
CA ALA A 120 16.68 -7.62 -14.05
C ALA A 120 17.82 -7.23 -14.99
N ASP A 121 17.49 -6.51 -16.05
CA ASP A 121 18.48 -5.90 -16.93
C ASP A 121 19.02 -4.60 -16.28
N PRO A 122 20.30 -4.22 -16.56
CA PRO A 122 20.87 -2.98 -16.00
C PRO A 122 20.05 -1.72 -16.32
N GLY A 123 19.42 -1.65 -17.49
CA GLY A 123 18.55 -0.53 -17.88
C GLY A 123 17.23 -0.50 -17.08
N GLU A 124 16.65 -1.65 -16.78
CA GLU A 124 15.46 -1.79 -15.95
C GLU A 124 15.74 -1.24 -14.54
N ILE A 125 16.83 -1.70 -13.92
CA ILE A 125 17.24 -1.24 -12.58
C ILE A 125 17.61 0.25 -12.59
N GLY A 126 18.36 0.72 -13.59
CA GLY A 126 18.70 2.14 -13.73
C GLY A 126 17.47 3.05 -13.73
N SER A 127 16.40 2.64 -14.40
CA SER A 127 15.13 3.38 -14.45
C SER A 127 14.42 3.43 -13.08
N ILE A 128 14.56 2.40 -12.27
CA ILE A 128 14.00 2.37 -10.90
C ILE A 128 14.84 3.25 -9.96
N LEU A 129 16.17 3.16 -10.04
CA LEU A 129 17.05 3.96 -9.22
C LEU A 129 16.90 5.48 -9.51
N GLU A 130 16.65 5.85 -10.76
CA GLU A 130 16.31 7.24 -11.11
C GLU A 130 15.02 7.70 -10.41
N SER A 131 13.98 6.84 -10.36
CA SER A 131 12.73 7.15 -9.66
C SER A 131 12.95 7.25 -8.14
N ALA A 132 13.76 6.37 -7.56
CA ALA A 132 14.11 6.41 -6.14
C ALA A 132 14.87 7.71 -5.78
N SER A 133 15.84 8.13 -6.62
CA SER A 133 16.58 9.37 -6.43
C SER A 133 15.71 10.62 -6.49
N ARG A 134 14.66 10.63 -7.32
CA ARG A 134 13.67 11.73 -7.33
C ARG A 134 12.92 11.84 -6.00
N THR A 135 12.61 10.69 -5.39
CA THR A 135 11.99 10.65 -4.06
C THR A 135 12.92 11.25 -3.01
N GLU A 136 14.20 10.93 -3.04
CA GLU A 136 15.21 11.51 -2.16
C GLU A 136 15.25 13.03 -2.27
N LEU A 137 15.33 13.56 -3.50
CA LEU A 137 15.34 15.00 -3.75
C LEU A 137 14.06 15.69 -3.25
N SER A 138 12.93 15.01 -3.30
CA SER A 138 11.63 15.59 -2.93
C SER A 138 11.35 15.56 -1.42
N PHE A 139 11.85 14.55 -0.71
CA PHE A 139 11.48 14.28 0.69
C PHE A 139 12.68 14.23 1.65
N GLY A 140 13.91 14.37 1.14
CA GLY A 140 15.12 14.29 1.96
C GLY A 140 15.33 12.92 2.61
N LYS A 141 14.79 11.85 2.01
CA LYS A 141 14.89 10.47 2.48
C LYS A 141 15.42 9.59 1.36
N VAL A 142 16.55 8.96 1.62
CA VAL A 142 17.14 7.97 0.70
C VAL A 142 16.19 6.79 0.56
N VAL A 143 15.95 6.35 -0.66
CA VAL A 143 15.21 5.14 -0.97
C VAL A 143 16.18 4.13 -1.58
N SER A 144 16.59 3.16 -0.77
CA SER A 144 17.44 2.05 -1.18
C SER A 144 16.61 0.97 -1.85
N VAL A 145 16.95 0.62 -3.09
CA VAL A 145 16.22 -0.42 -3.84
C VAL A 145 17.17 -1.56 -4.18
N VAL A 146 16.75 -2.79 -3.88
CA VAL A 146 17.44 -4.01 -4.29
C VAL A 146 16.51 -4.88 -5.11
N ASP A 147 17.01 -5.47 -6.18
CA ASP A 147 16.32 -6.50 -6.95
C ASP A 147 16.78 -7.89 -6.52
N ILE A 148 15.84 -8.79 -6.37
CA ILE A 148 16.09 -10.15 -5.90
C ILE A 148 15.33 -11.13 -6.80
N GLU A 149 16.04 -12.04 -7.41
CA GLU A 149 15.42 -13.12 -8.15
C GLU A 149 14.68 -14.07 -7.21
N PHE A 150 13.46 -14.43 -7.55
CA PHE A 150 12.54 -15.25 -6.72
C PHE A 150 13.12 -16.64 -6.39
N SER A 151 13.83 -17.28 -7.33
CA SER A 151 14.51 -18.53 -7.11
C SER A 151 15.53 -18.43 -5.96
N ARG A 152 16.38 -17.40 -6.02
CA ARG A 152 17.39 -17.09 -5.02
C ARG A 152 16.76 -16.70 -3.68
N TYR A 153 15.70 -15.90 -3.72
CA TYR A 153 14.96 -15.55 -2.51
C TYR A 153 14.44 -16.79 -1.78
N ASN A 154 13.78 -17.70 -2.51
CA ASN A 154 13.25 -18.94 -1.92
C ASN A 154 14.32 -19.90 -1.40
N GLU A 155 15.46 -19.96 -2.08
CA GLU A 155 16.58 -20.80 -1.66
C GLU A 155 17.20 -20.33 -0.34
N TYR A 156 17.38 -19.00 -0.18
CA TYR A 156 18.17 -18.46 0.91
C TYR A 156 17.36 -17.83 2.05
N LYS A 157 16.05 -17.62 1.93
CA LYS A 157 15.22 -16.96 2.95
C LYS A 157 15.20 -17.68 4.31
N ALA A 158 15.46 -18.97 4.36
CA ALA A 158 15.57 -19.70 5.62
C ALA A 158 16.99 -19.66 6.24
N VAL A 159 18.02 -19.37 5.44
CA VAL A 159 19.42 -19.56 5.81
C VAL A 159 20.16 -18.24 5.99
N LEU A 160 20.11 -17.36 4.98
CA LEU A 160 20.88 -16.11 5.00
C LEU A 160 20.13 -14.99 5.74
N PRO A 161 20.80 -14.29 6.69
CA PRO A 161 20.17 -13.27 7.53
C PRO A 161 19.43 -12.20 6.73
N PHE A 162 19.99 -11.70 5.64
CA PHE A 162 19.39 -10.67 4.80
C PHE A 162 18.03 -11.11 4.24
N TYR A 163 17.97 -12.26 3.55
CA TYR A 163 16.73 -12.79 2.98
C TYR A 163 15.72 -13.18 4.06
N ARG A 164 16.23 -13.75 5.18
CA ARG A 164 15.39 -14.12 6.32
C ARG A 164 14.70 -12.91 6.95
N ASN A 165 15.39 -11.78 7.05
CA ASN A 165 14.82 -10.55 7.59
C ASN A 165 13.74 -10.00 6.65
N ILE A 166 13.96 -10.01 5.34
CA ILE A 166 12.93 -9.64 4.35
C ILE A 166 11.70 -10.55 4.49
N ASP A 167 11.88 -11.87 4.64
CA ASP A 167 10.77 -12.83 4.75
C ASP A 167 9.98 -12.67 6.05
N LYS A 168 10.63 -12.45 7.19
CA LYS A 168 9.98 -12.40 8.51
C LYS A 168 9.45 -11.03 8.89
N GLU A 169 10.18 -9.98 8.56
CA GLU A 169 9.96 -8.61 9.04
C GLU A 169 9.47 -7.67 7.93
N GLY A 170 9.61 -8.11 6.68
CA GLY A 170 9.22 -7.32 5.52
C GLY A 170 7.71 -7.08 5.45
N ILE A 171 7.36 -5.86 5.05
CA ILE A 171 5.97 -5.47 4.79
C ILE A 171 5.75 -5.46 3.28
N ILE A 172 4.89 -6.35 2.79
CA ILE A 172 4.55 -6.39 1.38
C ILE A 172 3.74 -5.12 1.05
N LEU A 173 4.31 -4.25 0.21
CA LEU A 173 3.65 -3.06 -0.30
C LEU A 173 2.78 -3.38 -1.52
N TRP A 174 3.26 -4.27 -2.38
CA TRP A 174 2.53 -4.77 -3.54
C TRP A 174 2.89 -6.23 -3.82
N LYS A 175 1.91 -7.00 -4.31
CA LYS A 175 2.08 -8.39 -4.72
C LYS A 175 1.21 -8.69 -5.92
N ARG A 176 1.78 -9.38 -6.92
CA ARG A 176 1.06 -9.87 -8.07
C ARG A 176 0.02 -10.90 -7.65
N GLU A 177 -1.22 -10.70 -8.01
CA GLU A 177 -2.25 -11.72 -7.86
C GLU A 177 -1.98 -12.87 -8.86
N ARG A 178 -1.87 -14.08 -8.36
CA ARG A 178 -1.83 -15.26 -9.24
C ARG A 178 -3.19 -15.33 -9.93
N ARG A 179 -3.19 -15.22 -11.27
CA ARG A 179 -4.36 -15.63 -12.04
C ARG A 179 -4.65 -17.07 -11.63
N LYS A 180 -5.81 -17.32 -11.03
CA LYS A 180 -6.33 -18.69 -10.93
C LYS A 180 -6.45 -19.18 -12.37
N SER A 181 -5.59 -20.12 -12.78
CA SER A 181 -5.83 -20.86 -14.00
C SER A 181 -7.21 -21.48 -13.83
N LEU A 182 -8.17 -21.04 -14.63
CA LEU A 182 -9.39 -21.79 -14.88
C LEU A 182 -8.92 -23.11 -15.51
N SER A 183 -8.78 -24.13 -14.68
CA SER A 183 -8.71 -25.52 -15.14
C SER A 183 -10.06 -25.76 -15.80
N SER A 184 -10.11 -25.59 -17.10
CA SER A 184 -11.20 -26.07 -17.94
C SER A 184 -11.22 -27.57 -17.84
N VAL A 185 -12.34 -28.10 -17.42
CA VAL A 185 -12.77 -29.48 -17.54
C VAL A 185 -12.73 -29.95 -19.01
#